data_3abff42b51eac55d28f73a98c05cfa84
#
_entry.id   3abff42b51eac55d28f73a98c05cfa84
#
_cell.length_a   1.000
_cell.length_b   1.000
_cell.length_c   1.000
_cell.angle_alpha   90.00
_cell.angle_beta   90.00
_cell.angle_gamma   90.00
#
_symmetry.space_group_name_H-M   'P 1'
#
loop_
_entity.id
_entity.type
_entity.pdbx_description
1 polymer ?
#
loop_
_entity_poly.entity_id
_entity_poly.type
_entity_poly.pdbx_seq_one_letter_code
_entity_poly.pdbx_strand_id
1 'polypeptide(L)'
;MELVLKDAQSALTVSETTFGRDFNEALVHQVVVAYAAGARQGTRAQKTRAEVTGSGKKPWRQKGTGRARSGSIKSPIWRSGGVTFAARPQDHSQKVNKKMYRGALKSILSELVRQDRLIVVEKFSVEAPQTKLLAQKLKDMALEDVLIITGELDENLFLAARNLHKVDVRDATGIDPVSLIAFDKVVMTADAVKQVEEMLA
;
A
#
# COMPACT_ATOMS: atom_id res chain seq x y z
N MET A 1 -12.01 4.54 -26.36
CA MET A 1 -12.87 3.74 -25.48
C MET A 1 -13.84 4.66 -24.75
N GLU A 2 -15.09 4.26 -24.55
CA GLU A 2 -16.08 5.08 -23.87
C GLU A 2 -16.44 4.44 -22.51
N LEU A 3 -16.41 5.24 -21.44
CA LEU A 3 -16.86 4.83 -20.11
C LEU A 3 -18.23 5.49 -19.84
N VAL A 4 -19.21 4.68 -19.51
CA VAL A 4 -20.57 5.16 -19.21
C VAL A 4 -20.61 5.71 -17.78
N LEU A 5 -21.13 6.93 -17.63
CA LEU A 5 -21.35 7.54 -16.32
C LEU A 5 -22.59 6.93 -15.66
N LYS A 6 -22.48 6.53 -14.39
CA LYS A 6 -23.59 5.89 -13.66
C LYS A 6 -24.72 6.88 -13.34
N ASP A 7 -24.38 8.16 -13.12
CA ASP A 7 -25.32 9.21 -12.70
C ASP A 7 -25.90 10.02 -13.89
N ALA A 8 -25.30 9.91 -15.07
CA ALA A 8 -25.72 10.64 -16.25
C ALA A 8 -25.74 9.70 -17.47
N GLN A 9 -26.68 9.89 -18.40
CA GLN A 9 -26.72 9.15 -19.67
C GLN A 9 -25.63 9.61 -20.67
N SER A 10 -24.51 10.10 -20.16
CA SER A 10 -23.38 10.59 -20.93
C SER A 10 -22.22 9.61 -20.84
N ALA A 11 -21.43 9.50 -21.90
CA ALA A 11 -20.23 8.71 -21.95
C ALA A 11 -18.98 9.60 -21.93
N LEU A 12 -17.98 9.21 -21.17
CA LEU A 12 -16.69 9.86 -21.14
C LEU A 12 -15.74 9.13 -22.10
N THR A 13 -15.21 9.86 -23.08
CA THR A 13 -14.21 9.30 -24.01
C THR A 13 -12.85 9.29 -23.30
N VAL A 14 -12.23 8.11 -23.20
CA VAL A 14 -10.93 7.89 -22.58
C VAL A 14 -9.95 7.16 -23.52
N SER A 15 -8.67 7.30 -23.26
CA SER A 15 -7.61 6.70 -24.05
C SER A 15 -7.53 5.18 -23.86
N GLU A 16 -7.50 4.43 -24.93
CA GLU A 16 -7.27 2.97 -24.92
C GLU A 16 -5.88 2.60 -24.38
N THR A 17 -4.90 3.48 -24.51
CA THR A 17 -3.55 3.23 -23.98
C THR A 17 -3.51 3.18 -22.46
N THR A 18 -4.51 3.79 -21.78
CA THR A 18 -4.60 3.84 -20.32
C THR A 18 -5.61 2.85 -19.77
N PHE A 19 -6.78 2.68 -20.42
CA PHE A 19 -7.88 1.87 -19.93
C PHE A 19 -8.18 0.60 -20.75
N GLY A 20 -7.47 0.40 -21.89
CA GLY A 20 -7.65 -0.76 -22.77
C GLY A 20 -6.46 -1.71 -22.84
N ARG A 21 -5.49 -1.60 -21.93
CA ARG A 21 -4.25 -2.39 -21.95
C ARG A 21 -4.48 -3.82 -21.51
N ASP A 22 -3.72 -4.77 -22.11
CA ASP A 22 -3.70 -6.16 -21.65
C ASP A 22 -3.19 -6.29 -20.21
N PHE A 23 -3.77 -7.24 -19.47
CA PHE A 23 -3.39 -7.50 -18.09
C PHE A 23 -2.00 -8.16 -18.02
N ASN A 24 -1.09 -7.58 -17.25
CA ASN A 24 0.24 -8.12 -17.01
C ASN A 24 0.43 -8.41 -15.52
N GLU A 25 0.07 -9.63 -15.11
CA GLU A 25 0.12 -10.09 -13.72
C GLU A 25 1.53 -9.97 -13.11
N ALA A 26 2.57 -10.37 -13.83
CA ALA A 26 3.94 -10.35 -13.33
C ALA A 26 4.42 -8.93 -13.01
N LEU A 27 4.07 -7.95 -13.86
CA LEU A 27 4.40 -6.55 -13.65
C LEU A 27 3.63 -5.98 -12.44
N VAL A 28 2.34 -6.25 -12.34
CA VAL A 28 1.49 -5.80 -11.24
C VAL A 28 2.00 -6.38 -9.93
N HIS A 29 2.28 -7.68 -9.87
CA HIS A 29 2.82 -8.36 -8.70
C HIS A 29 4.15 -7.73 -8.24
N GLN A 30 5.09 -7.49 -9.15
CA GLN A 30 6.37 -6.87 -8.83
C GLN A 30 6.19 -5.48 -8.20
N VAL A 31 5.29 -4.66 -8.74
CA VAL A 31 5.03 -3.30 -8.24
C VAL A 31 4.35 -3.35 -6.87
N VAL A 32 3.38 -4.23 -6.67
CA VAL A 32 2.69 -4.42 -5.38
C VAL A 32 3.67 -4.88 -4.30
N VAL A 33 4.54 -5.85 -4.60
CA VAL A 33 5.57 -6.33 -3.66
C VAL A 33 6.55 -5.22 -3.31
N ALA A 34 6.99 -4.43 -4.28
CA ALA A 34 7.89 -3.30 -4.05
C ALA A 34 7.24 -2.22 -3.18
N TYR A 35 5.95 -1.92 -3.41
CA TYR A 35 5.19 -0.97 -2.62
C TYR A 35 5.05 -1.43 -1.16
N ALA A 36 4.63 -2.67 -0.95
CA ALA A 36 4.50 -3.27 0.38
C ALA A 36 5.86 -3.37 1.12
N ALA A 37 6.94 -3.67 0.39
CA ALA A 37 8.28 -3.70 0.96
C ALA A 37 8.75 -2.31 1.40
N GLY A 38 8.42 -1.25 0.65
CA GLY A 38 8.72 0.15 1.00
C GLY A 38 8.02 0.63 2.27
N ALA A 39 6.83 0.09 2.58
CA ALA A 39 6.08 0.41 3.79
C ALA A 39 6.70 -0.19 5.08
N ARG A 40 7.65 -1.13 4.97
CA ARG A 40 8.29 -1.77 6.12
C ARG A 40 9.29 -0.82 6.77
N GLN A 41 9.09 -0.50 8.04
CA GLN A 41 9.99 0.39 8.80
C GLN A 41 11.39 -0.21 9.05
N GLY A 42 11.52 -1.52 9.15
CA GLY A 42 12.79 -2.23 9.26
C GLY A 42 13.64 -1.92 10.49
N THR A 43 13.07 -1.42 11.58
CA THR A 43 13.77 -0.94 12.78
C THR A 43 14.20 -2.05 13.74
N ARG A 44 13.99 -3.33 13.40
CA ARG A 44 14.36 -4.45 14.27
C ARG A 44 15.88 -4.50 14.50
N ALA A 45 16.28 -4.48 15.77
CA ALA A 45 17.66 -4.58 16.18
C ALA A 45 17.83 -5.54 17.37
N GLN A 46 18.93 -6.26 17.39
CA GLN A 46 19.33 -7.14 18.49
C GLN A 46 20.80 -6.89 18.81
N LYS A 47 21.19 -7.11 20.07
CA LYS A 47 22.58 -6.92 20.49
C LYS A 47 23.44 -8.15 20.17
N THR A 48 24.54 -7.92 19.46
CA THR A 48 25.62 -8.91 19.30
C THR A 48 26.39 -9.08 20.60
N ARG A 49 27.25 -10.09 20.68
CA ARG A 49 28.13 -10.30 21.85
C ARG A 49 29.05 -9.11 22.15
N ALA A 50 29.34 -8.26 21.17
CA ALA A 50 30.17 -7.08 21.38
C ALA A 50 29.37 -5.96 22.07
N GLU A 51 28.08 -5.86 21.81
CA GLU A 51 27.18 -4.79 22.27
C GLU A 51 26.50 -5.09 23.60
N VAL A 52 26.43 -6.35 23.99
CA VAL A 52 25.86 -6.75 25.28
C VAL A 52 26.75 -6.21 26.41
N THR A 53 26.13 -5.57 27.40
CA THR A 53 26.81 -5.12 28.63
C THR A 53 27.29 -6.33 29.43
N GLY A 54 28.50 -6.25 29.91
CA GLY A 54 29.09 -7.32 30.72
C GLY A 54 30.62 -7.26 30.72
N SER A 55 31.24 -8.01 31.64
CA SER A 55 32.69 -8.05 31.78
C SER A 55 33.36 -8.65 30.52
N GLY A 56 34.47 -8.06 30.08
CA GLY A 56 35.38 -8.64 29.09
C GLY A 56 36.32 -9.67 29.66
N LYS A 57 36.37 -9.84 31.00
CA LYS A 57 37.26 -10.76 31.68
C LYS A 57 36.90 -12.21 31.33
N LYS A 58 37.95 -13.05 31.07
CA LYS A 58 37.77 -14.47 30.85
C LYS A 58 37.21 -15.12 32.12
N PRO A 59 36.11 -15.90 32.07
CA PRO A 59 35.44 -16.45 33.27
C PRO A 59 36.35 -17.33 34.13
N TRP A 60 37.22 -18.15 33.50
CA TRP A 60 38.21 -18.98 34.18
C TRP A 60 39.40 -19.26 33.25
N ARG A 61 40.49 -19.80 33.84
CA ARG A 61 41.69 -20.19 33.09
C ARG A 61 41.42 -21.28 32.07
N GLN A 62 42.26 -21.37 31.02
CA GLN A 62 42.08 -22.23 29.86
C GLN A 62 42.07 -23.74 30.17
N LYS A 63 42.83 -24.19 31.17
CA LYS A 63 42.96 -25.57 31.60
C LYS A 63 42.96 -25.67 33.13
N GLY A 64 42.75 -26.90 33.67
CA GLY A 64 42.85 -27.17 35.10
C GLY A 64 41.66 -26.71 35.96
N THR A 65 40.46 -26.55 35.38
CA THR A 65 39.22 -26.19 36.11
C THR A 65 38.16 -27.28 36.06
N GLY A 66 38.35 -28.35 35.28
CA GLY A 66 37.35 -29.39 35.04
C GLY A 66 36.12 -28.92 34.27
N ARG A 67 36.06 -27.64 33.87
CA ARG A 67 34.95 -27.04 33.12
C ARG A 67 35.23 -26.92 31.64
N ALA A 68 34.19 -26.83 30.82
CA ALA A 68 34.33 -26.49 29.40
C ALA A 68 35.02 -25.13 29.23
N ARG A 69 35.83 -25.00 28.19
CA ARG A 69 36.55 -23.76 27.90
C ARG A 69 35.57 -22.63 27.58
N SER A 70 35.77 -21.46 28.17
CA SER A 70 34.95 -20.25 27.88
C SER A 70 35.82 -19.02 27.77
N GLY A 71 35.61 -18.22 26.73
CA GLY A 71 36.32 -16.97 26.49
C GLY A 71 35.59 -15.73 27.03
N SER A 72 34.29 -15.75 27.07
CA SER A 72 33.48 -14.61 27.50
C SER A 72 32.10 -15.08 27.95
N ILE A 73 31.55 -14.40 28.96
CA ILE A 73 30.15 -14.57 29.43
C ILE A 73 29.13 -13.97 28.47
N LYS A 74 29.57 -13.11 27.53
CA LYS A 74 28.72 -12.49 26.50
C LYS A 74 28.47 -13.40 25.30
N SER A 75 29.02 -14.63 25.28
CA SER A 75 28.84 -15.58 24.18
C SER A 75 27.36 -15.96 24.01
N PRO A 76 26.88 -16.18 22.77
CA PRO A 76 25.50 -16.59 22.51
C PRO A 76 25.02 -17.84 23.23
N ILE A 77 25.91 -18.71 23.59
CA ILE A 77 25.62 -19.95 24.36
C ILE A 77 25.34 -19.70 25.85
N TRP A 78 25.64 -18.50 26.32
CA TRP A 78 25.38 -18.10 27.71
C TRP A 78 24.04 -17.44 27.87
N ARG A 79 23.37 -17.68 29.01
CA ARG A 79 22.19 -16.89 29.37
C ARG A 79 22.53 -15.41 29.40
N SER A 80 21.70 -14.58 28.80
CA SER A 80 21.93 -13.13 28.64
C SER A 80 23.13 -12.77 27.75
N GLY A 81 23.69 -13.71 27.02
CA GLY A 81 24.68 -13.44 25.98
C GLY A 81 24.07 -12.76 24.74
N GLY A 82 24.93 -12.33 23.83
CA GLY A 82 24.49 -11.71 22.58
C GLY A 82 23.93 -12.71 21.58
N VAL A 83 23.13 -12.25 20.63
CA VAL A 83 22.60 -13.06 19.54
C VAL A 83 23.70 -13.35 18.53
N THR A 84 23.80 -14.59 18.04
CA THR A 84 24.84 -15.03 17.10
C THR A 84 24.79 -14.26 15.78
N PHE A 85 23.59 -14.20 15.18
CA PHE A 85 23.30 -13.44 13.96
C PHE A 85 22.26 -12.38 14.29
N ALA A 86 22.71 -11.34 15.00
CA ALA A 86 21.84 -10.28 15.45
C ALA A 86 21.25 -9.49 14.25
N ALA A 87 19.93 -9.37 14.21
CA ALA A 87 19.27 -8.52 13.23
C ALA A 87 19.69 -7.07 13.41
N ARG A 88 19.81 -6.35 12.31
CA ARG A 88 20.10 -4.93 12.24
C ARG A 88 18.96 -4.20 11.56
N PRO A 89 18.77 -2.89 11.83
CA PRO A 89 17.90 -2.08 11.03
C PRO A 89 18.26 -2.21 9.55
N GLN A 90 17.26 -2.42 8.73
CA GLN A 90 17.44 -2.67 7.30
C GLN A 90 16.39 -1.93 6.50
N ASP A 91 16.79 -1.26 5.45
CA ASP A 91 15.88 -0.73 4.43
C ASP A 91 15.41 -1.88 3.54
N HIS A 92 14.08 -2.00 3.40
CA HIS A 92 13.43 -3.02 2.57
C HIS A 92 12.92 -2.45 1.24
N SER A 93 13.13 -1.16 0.98
CA SER A 93 12.64 -0.53 -0.25
C SER A 93 13.22 -1.21 -1.50
N GLN A 94 12.39 -1.33 -2.51
CA GLN A 94 12.77 -1.87 -3.82
C GLN A 94 12.55 -0.80 -4.88
N LYS A 95 13.58 -0.53 -5.68
CA LYS A 95 13.49 0.43 -6.78
C LYS A 95 12.65 -0.15 -7.92
N VAL A 96 11.61 0.58 -8.30
CA VAL A 96 10.82 0.32 -9.51
C VAL A 96 11.03 1.45 -10.52
N ASN A 97 11.18 1.13 -11.80
CA ASN A 97 11.30 2.14 -12.85
C ASN A 97 9.95 2.87 -13.04
N LYS A 98 9.98 4.19 -13.23
CA LYS A 98 8.76 5.01 -13.44
C LYS A 98 7.85 4.46 -14.56
N LYS A 99 8.44 4.01 -15.68
CA LYS A 99 7.67 3.40 -16.78
C LYS A 99 6.99 2.09 -16.39
N MET A 100 7.64 1.27 -15.54
CA MET A 100 7.04 0.03 -15.03
C MET A 100 5.87 0.35 -14.08
N TYR A 101 6.04 1.30 -13.18
CA TYR A 101 4.99 1.73 -12.25
C TYR A 101 3.75 2.26 -13.00
N ARG A 102 3.95 3.18 -13.95
CA ARG A 102 2.86 3.68 -14.81
C ARG A 102 2.21 2.56 -15.62
N GLY A 103 3.02 1.65 -16.18
CA GLY A 103 2.52 0.48 -16.89
C GLY A 103 1.68 -0.47 -16.05
N ALA A 104 2.04 -0.66 -14.77
CA ALA A 104 1.25 -1.44 -13.84
C ALA A 104 -0.09 -0.77 -13.51
N LEU A 105 -0.10 0.54 -13.24
CA LEU A 105 -1.35 1.28 -13.01
C LEU A 105 -2.28 1.21 -14.23
N LYS A 106 -1.76 1.41 -15.45
CA LYS A 106 -2.55 1.24 -16.69
C LYS A 106 -3.15 -0.17 -16.79
N SER A 107 -2.37 -1.20 -16.47
CA SER A 107 -2.82 -2.60 -16.50
C SER A 107 -3.91 -2.86 -15.45
N ILE A 108 -3.77 -2.32 -14.23
CA ILE A 108 -4.76 -2.44 -13.16
C ILE A 108 -6.07 -1.74 -13.55
N LEU A 109 -6.00 -0.49 -14.00
CA LEU A 109 -7.18 0.29 -14.40
C LEU A 109 -7.93 -0.39 -15.56
N SER A 110 -7.21 -0.90 -16.54
CA SER A 110 -7.80 -1.65 -17.66
C SER A 110 -8.51 -2.92 -17.18
N GLU A 111 -7.95 -3.62 -16.20
CA GLU A 111 -8.55 -4.82 -15.63
C GLU A 111 -9.80 -4.48 -14.79
N LEU A 112 -9.78 -3.39 -14.02
CA LEU A 112 -10.93 -2.92 -13.27
C LEU A 112 -12.12 -2.59 -14.20
N VAL A 113 -11.85 -2.00 -15.36
CA VAL A 113 -12.89 -1.77 -16.40
C VAL A 113 -13.42 -3.10 -16.95
N ARG A 114 -12.53 -4.04 -17.29
CA ARG A 114 -12.90 -5.34 -17.86
C ARG A 114 -13.74 -6.19 -16.90
N GLN A 115 -13.52 -6.04 -15.60
CA GLN A 115 -14.26 -6.74 -14.53
C GLN A 115 -15.50 -5.99 -14.03
N ASP A 116 -15.88 -4.87 -14.65
CA ASP A 116 -16.97 -3.99 -14.21
C ASP A 116 -16.85 -3.56 -12.74
N ARG A 117 -15.59 -3.38 -12.27
CA ARG A 117 -15.28 -2.88 -10.93
C ARG A 117 -15.08 -1.37 -10.89
N LEU A 118 -14.79 -0.74 -12.03
CA LEU A 118 -14.66 0.71 -12.15
C LEU A 118 -16.01 1.34 -12.43
N ILE A 119 -16.42 2.27 -11.57
CA ILE A 119 -17.66 3.04 -11.69
C ILE A 119 -17.28 4.49 -11.87
N VAL A 120 -17.75 5.14 -12.94
CA VAL A 120 -17.50 6.55 -13.16
C VAL A 120 -18.78 7.34 -12.82
N VAL A 121 -18.60 8.43 -12.08
CA VAL A 121 -19.67 9.36 -11.69
C VAL A 121 -19.27 10.79 -12.06
N GLU A 122 -20.23 11.66 -12.30
CA GLU A 122 -19.94 13.06 -12.64
C GLU A 122 -19.32 13.77 -11.44
N LYS A 123 -19.98 13.71 -10.28
CA LYS A 123 -19.51 14.27 -9.01
C LYS A 123 -19.84 13.36 -7.84
N PHE A 124 -18.93 13.30 -6.87
CA PHE A 124 -19.15 12.60 -5.63
C PHE A 124 -18.77 13.50 -4.44
N SER A 125 -19.79 14.07 -3.76
CA SER A 125 -19.61 14.97 -2.61
C SER A 125 -20.63 14.64 -1.52
N VAL A 126 -20.36 15.10 -0.30
CA VAL A 126 -21.28 15.00 0.85
C VAL A 126 -21.45 16.38 1.44
N GLU A 127 -22.70 16.78 1.72
CA GLU A 127 -23.02 18.14 2.21
C GLU A 127 -22.42 18.47 3.57
N ALA A 128 -22.28 17.46 4.43
CA ALA A 128 -21.72 17.60 5.78
C ALA A 128 -20.79 16.43 6.11
N PRO A 129 -19.78 16.59 7.02
CA PRO A 129 -18.82 15.55 7.38
C PRO A 129 -19.46 14.48 8.30
N GLN A 130 -20.55 13.85 7.84
CA GLN A 130 -21.28 12.85 8.58
C GLN A 130 -21.20 11.48 7.90
N THR A 131 -20.72 10.48 8.66
CA THR A 131 -20.62 9.09 8.19
C THR A 131 -21.96 8.49 7.79
N LYS A 132 -23.07 8.92 8.45
CA LYS A 132 -24.42 8.43 8.16
C LYS A 132 -24.87 8.80 6.74
N LEU A 133 -24.60 10.05 6.31
CA LEU A 133 -24.97 10.53 4.97
C LEU A 133 -24.19 9.76 3.89
N LEU A 134 -22.89 9.57 4.10
CA LEU A 134 -22.06 8.79 3.18
C LEU A 134 -22.52 7.33 3.12
N ALA A 135 -22.76 6.70 4.27
CA ALA A 135 -23.21 5.31 4.33
C ALA A 135 -24.57 5.10 3.64
N GLN A 136 -25.48 6.06 3.76
CA GLN A 136 -26.76 6.02 3.03
C GLN A 136 -26.54 6.13 1.53
N LYS A 137 -25.75 7.10 1.07
CA LYS A 137 -25.40 7.27 -0.35
C LYS A 137 -24.75 6.02 -0.96
N LEU A 138 -23.85 5.38 -0.23
CA LEU A 138 -23.20 4.12 -0.68
C LEU A 138 -24.22 2.96 -0.74
N LYS A 139 -25.15 2.87 0.21
CA LYS A 139 -26.23 1.87 0.17
C LYS A 139 -27.16 2.06 -1.03
N ASP A 140 -27.52 3.30 -1.34
CA ASP A 140 -28.36 3.63 -2.49
C ASP A 140 -27.70 3.25 -3.82
N MET A 141 -26.36 3.29 -3.85
CA MET A 141 -25.54 2.85 -4.99
C MET A 141 -25.22 1.34 -4.97
N ALA A 142 -25.63 0.59 -3.93
CA ALA A 142 -25.30 -0.82 -3.67
C ALA A 142 -23.78 -1.07 -3.58
N LEU A 143 -23.07 -0.20 -2.86
CA LEU A 143 -21.62 -0.27 -2.66
C LEU A 143 -21.32 -0.52 -1.19
N GLU A 144 -20.55 -1.59 -0.89
CA GLU A 144 -20.14 -1.96 0.48
C GLU A 144 -18.65 -1.77 0.72
N ASP A 145 -17.82 -2.18 -0.24
CA ASP A 145 -16.35 -2.13 -0.19
C ASP A 145 -15.87 -1.30 -1.38
N VAL A 146 -15.47 -0.05 -1.11
CA VAL A 146 -15.28 0.93 -2.18
C VAL A 146 -14.13 1.89 -1.92
N LEU A 147 -13.31 2.09 -2.96
CA LEU A 147 -12.35 3.17 -3.06
C LEU A 147 -12.97 4.31 -3.87
N ILE A 148 -13.03 5.50 -3.29
CA ILE A 148 -13.54 6.71 -3.93
C ILE A 148 -12.34 7.57 -4.35
N ILE A 149 -12.25 7.90 -5.63
CA ILE A 149 -11.17 8.73 -6.19
C ILE A 149 -11.79 10.00 -6.76
N THR A 150 -11.37 11.14 -6.23
CA THR A 150 -11.83 12.47 -6.63
C THR A 150 -10.70 13.26 -7.28
N GLY A 151 -11.04 14.22 -8.13
CA GLY A 151 -10.04 15.14 -8.74
C GLY A 151 -9.40 16.03 -7.68
N GLU A 152 -10.22 16.57 -6.79
CA GLU A 152 -9.78 17.34 -5.62
C GLU A 152 -10.35 16.67 -4.36
N LEU A 153 -9.58 16.67 -3.27
CA LEU A 153 -10.00 16.06 -2.02
C LEU A 153 -11.02 16.98 -1.33
N ASP A 154 -12.27 16.51 -1.23
CA ASP A 154 -13.30 17.17 -0.42
C ASP A 154 -13.12 16.81 1.06
N GLU A 155 -12.88 17.82 1.90
CA GLU A 155 -12.68 17.64 3.34
C GLU A 155 -13.89 16.99 4.01
N ASN A 156 -15.12 17.35 3.62
CA ASN A 156 -16.33 16.74 4.16
C ASN A 156 -16.42 15.26 3.83
N LEU A 157 -16.09 14.89 2.61
CA LEU A 157 -16.09 13.50 2.15
C LEU A 157 -15.01 12.69 2.89
N PHE A 158 -13.79 13.22 3.03
CA PHE A 158 -12.70 12.57 3.75
C PHE A 158 -13.06 12.31 5.22
N LEU A 159 -13.58 13.32 5.92
CA LEU A 159 -14.01 13.19 7.32
C LEU A 159 -15.17 12.21 7.49
N ALA A 160 -16.12 12.18 6.54
CA ALA A 160 -17.24 11.25 6.56
C ALA A 160 -16.80 9.78 6.33
N ALA A 161 -15.78 9.55 5.49
CA ALA A 161 -15.28 8.22 5.15
C ALA A 161 -14.35 7.64 6.24
N ARG A 162 -13.60 8.48 6.96
CA ARG A 162 -12.53 8.07 7.89
C ARG A 162 -12.91 6.99 8.90
N ASN A 163 -14.17 6.92 9.35
CA ASN A 163 -14.63 5.92 10.31
C ASN A 163 -15.13 4.62 9.65
N LEU A 164 -15.25 4.58 8.34
CA LEU A 164 -15.73 3.41 7.59
C LEU A 164 -14.55 2.57 7.13
N HIS A 165 -14.36 1.38 7.71
CA HIS A 165 -13.19 0.53 7.44
C HIS A 165 -13.16 -0.09 6.03
N LYS A 166 -14.32 -0.12 5.33
CA LYS A 166 -14.45 -0.62 3.95
C LYS A 166 -14.56 0.50 2.92
N VAL A 167 -14.27 1.74 3.31
CA VAL A 167 -14.34 2.89 2.43
C VAL A 167 -13.07 3.70 2.60
N ASP A 168 -12.38 3.99 1.50
CA ASP A 168 -11.25 4.91 1.47
C ASP A 168 -11.50 6.00 0.43
N VAL A 169 -10.96 7.18 0.67
CA VAL A 169 -11.08 8.35 -0.23
C VAL A 169 -9.69 8.84 -0.55
N ARG A 170 -9.42 8.99 -1.85
CA ARG A 170 -8.13 9.47 -2.35
C ARG A 170 -8.30 10.50 -3.44
N ASP A 171 -7.30 11.33 -3.61
CA ASP A 171 -7.17 12.19 -4.77
C ASP A 171 -6.56 11.41 -5.97
N ALA A 172 -6.74 11.93 -7.16
CA ALA A 172 -6.22 11.32 -8.39
C ALA A 172 -4.69 11.20 -8.39
N THR A 173 -3.98 12.09 -7.67
CA THR A 173 -2.50 12.08 -7.57
C THR A 173 -1.99 11.06 -6.56
N GLY A 174 -2.80 10.72 -5.56
CA GLY A 174 -2.49 9.76 -4.49
C GLY A 174 -2.87 8.31 -4.80
N ILE A 175 -3.17 7.98 -6.04
CA ILE A 175 -3.53 6.61 -6.45
C ILE A 175 -2.32 5.68 -6.27
N ASP A 176 -2.54 4.56 -5.59
CA ASP A 176 -1.55 3.49 -5.45
C ASP A 176 -2.09 2.13 -5.96
N PRO A 177 -1.20 1.24 -6.41
CA PRO A 177 -1.59 -0.05 -6.98
C PRO A 177 -2.27 -0.97 -5.97
N VAL A 178 -1.94 -0.85 -4.68
CA VAL A 178 -2.47 -1.73 -3.63
C VAL A 178 -3.93 -1.39 -3.35
N SER A 179 -4.26 -0.10 -3.17
CA SER A 179 -5.64 0.34 -2.91
C SER A 179 -6.56 0.04 -4.10
N LEU A 180 -6.10 0.25 -5.35
CA LEU A 180 -6.89 -0.09 -6.53
C LEU A 180 -7.30 -1.57 -6.60
N ILE A 181 -6.46 -2.47 -6.11
CA ILE A 181 -6.71 -3.91 -6.13
C ILE A 181 -7.53 -4.36 -4.92
N ALA A 182 -7.27 -3.75 -3.75
CA ALA A 182 -7.81 -4.20 -2.46
C ALA A 182 -9.32 -4.06 -2.35
N PHE A 183 -9.90 -2.98 -2.90
CA PHE A 183 -11.34 -2.72 -2.82
C PHE A 183 -12.13 -3.44 -3.91
N ASP A 184 -13.33 -3.91 -3.59
CA ASP A 184 -14.20 -4.61 -4.56
C ASP A 184 -14.64 -3.71 -5.70
N LYS A 185 -14.93 -2.44 -5.42
CA LYS A 185 -15.33 -1.44 -6.41
C LYS A 185 -14.49 -0.18 -6.27
N VAL A 186 -14.24 0.47 -7.39
CA VAL A 186 -13.55 1.76 -7.46
C VAL A 186 -14.50 2.77 -8.09
N VAL A 187 -14.82 3.83 -7.36
CA VAL A 187 -15.63 4.96 -7.86
C VAL A 187 -14.70 6.10 -8.21
N MET A 188 -14.75 6.58 -9.43
CA MET A 188 -13.96 7.72 -9.90
C MET A 188 -14.87 8.84 -10.39
N THR A 189 -14.54 10.08 -10.03
CA THR A 189 -15.18 11.23 -10.65
C THR A 189 -14.67 11.47 -12.07
N ALA A 190 -15.46 12.07 -12.95
CA ALA A 190 -15.06 12.36 -14.33
C ALA A 190 -13.78 13.20 -14.40
N ASP A 191 -13.60 14.14 -13.47
CA ASP A 191 -12.38 14.96 -13.38
C ASP A 191 -11.17 14.13 -12.93
N ALA A 192 -11.36 13.21 -11.98
CA ALA A 192 -10.31 12.29 -11.55
C ALA A 192 -9.83 11.39 -12.71
N VAL A 193 -10.75 10.88 -13.52
CA VAL A 193 -10.39 10.05 -14.70
C VAL A 193 -9.49 10.83 -15.65
N LYS A 194 -9.82 12.08 -15.96
CA LYS A 194 -9.01 12.95 -16.84
C LYS A 194 -7.61 13.21 -16.25
N GLN A 195 -7.54 13.54 -14.97
CA GLN A 195 -6.26 13.77 -14.29
C GLN A 195 -5.36 12.51 -14.28
N VAL A 196 -5.96 11.34 -14.02
CA VAL A 196 -5.24 10.06 -14.08
C VAL A 196 -4.74 9.77 -15.50
N GLU A 197 -5.54 10.05 -16.51
CA GLU A 197 -5.14 9.91 -17.90
C GLU A 197 -3.93 10.79 -18.25
N GLU A 198 -3.95 12.06 -17.86
CA GLU A 198 -2.83 12.99 -18.04
C GLU A 198 -1.56 12.55 -17.29
N MET A 199 -1.70 12.11 -16.06
CA MET A 199 -0.59 11.62 -15.23
C MET A 199 0.07 10.36 -15.81
N LEU A 200 -0.72 9.51 -16.46
CA LEU A 200 -0.25 8.26 -17.03
C LEU A 200 0.14 8.37 -18.51
N ALA A 201 -0.14 9.45 -19.15
CA ALA A 201 0.17 9.69 -20.58
C ALA A 201 1.63 9.42 -20.99
#